data_93655e55c4d9ae5c4c482916d266e566
#
_entry.id   93655e55c4d9ae5c4c482916d266e566
#
_cell.length_a   1.000
_cell.length_b   1.000
_cell.length_c   1.000
_cell.angle_alpha   90.00
_cell.angle_beta   90.00
_cell.angle_gamma   90.00
#
_symmetry.space_group_name_H-M   'P 1'
#
loop_
_entity.id
_entity.type
_entity.pdbx_description
1 polymer ?
#
loop_
_entity_poly.entity_id
_entity_poly.type
_entity_poly.pdbx_seq_one_letter_code
_entity_poly.pdbx_strand_id
1 'polypeptide(L)'
;MAVRVHVQNFQSIADATIEIRGLTVITGINNSGKSALQRAIRGAFQNLRGTTFIRHGQPKTKVEIDLGDGHVLSWEKGRGKGDKPTYVVDGGIPIHPGQGVPDEVRALGVRPIMVAGREIWPQFAPQFTGQVFLLDQPGSVLAEAVADVERVSVLNEALRAAESDRRTAVAEHKVRLSDRENQEIELSRFDGVDEVAKAVHEIEETRVQAERVQRALLGLQALQDRLGKAQKAVTDLDGI
;
A
#
# COMPACT_ATOMS: atom_id res chain seq x y z
N MET A 1 -5.10 22.33 -38.44
CA MET A 1 -4.00 21.45 -38.09
C MET A 1 -4.22 20.12 -38.81
N ALA A 2 -3.24 19.62 -39.53
CA ALA A 2 -3.33 18.36 -40.28
C ALA A 2 -2.25 17.41 -39.75
N VAL A 3 -2.63 16.19 -39.41
CA VAL A 3 -1.71 15.13 -39.01
C VAL A 3 -1.38 14.31 -40.26
N ARG A 4 -0.10 14.15 -40.57
CA ARG A 4 0.34 13.31 -41.70
C ARG A 4 0.92 12.01 -41.16
N VAL A 5 0.44 10.88 -41.67
CA VAL A 5 0.91 9.54 -41.27
C VAL A 5 1.47 8.83 -42.51
N HIS A 6 2.73 8.42 -42.43
CA HIS A 6 3.41 7.61 -43.44
C HIS A 6 3.73 6.23 -42.84
N VAL A 7 3.29 5.19 -43.50
CA VAL A 7 3.43 3.79 -43.04
C VAL A 7 4.12 2.97 -44.10
N GLN A 8 5.21 2.32 -43.76
CA GLN A 8 5.97 1.44 -44.64
C GLN A 8 6.05 0.00 -44.07
N ASN A 9 5.78 -0.97 -44.91
CA ASN A 9 5.94 -2.41 -44.64
C ASN A 9 5.19 -2.91 -43.39
N PHE A 10 3.97 -2.44 -43.21
CA PHE A 10 3.13 -2.83 -42.07
C PHE A 10 1.93 -3.68 -42.51
N GLN A 11 1.90 -4.95 -42.15
CA GLN A 11 0.86 -5.92 -42.57
C GLN A 11 0.62 -5.90 -44.09
N SER A 12 -0.60 -5.52 -44.55
CA SER A 12 -0.93 -5.41 -45.97
C SER A 12 -0.38 -4.16 -46.63
N ILE A 13 0.07 -3.16 -45.87
CA ILE A 13 0.57 -1.89 -46.38
C ILE A 13 2.03 -2.07 -46.82
N ALA A 14 2.33 -1.80 -48.08
CA ALA A 14 3.70 -1.70 -48.57
C ALA A 14 4.27 -0.31 -48.31
N ASP A 15 3.57 0.70 -48.78
CA ASP A 15 3.86 2.11 -48.57
C ASP A 15 2.53 2.88 -48.68
N ALA A 16 2.22 3.74 -47.72
CA ALA A 16 1.03 4.56 -47.74
C ALA A 16 1.22 5.83 -46.91
N THR A 17 0.76 6.93 -47.45
CA THR A 17 0.70 8.22 -46.73
C THR A 17 -0.74 8.70 -46.70
N ILE A 18 -1.18 9.12 -45.53
CA ILE A 18 -2.50 9.75 -45.32
C ILE A 18 -2.35 11.08 -44.63
N GLU A 19 -3.30 11.96 -44.87
CA GLU A 19 -3.45 13.21 -44.15
C GLU A 19 -4.79 13.20 -43.43
N ILE A 20 -4.75 13.48 -42.13
CA ILE A 20 -5.92 13.48 -41.21
C ILE A 20 -6.22 14.94 -40.87
N ARG A 21 -7.43 15.39 -41.22
CA ARG A 21 -7.92 16.74 -40.90
C ARG A 21 -9.29 16.63 -40.22
N GLY A 22 -9.38 16.97 -38.94
CA GLY A 22 -10.62 16.84 -38.18
C GLY A 22 -11.19 15.41 -38.24
N LEU A 23 -12.47 15.27 -38.58
CA LEU A 23 -13.11 13.97 -38.81
C LEU A 23 -12.72 13.41 -40.18
N THR A 24 -11.93 12.35 -40.18
CA THR A 24 -11.49 11.68 -41.39
C THR A 24 -12.04 10.26 -41.44
N VAL A 25 -12.72 9.90 -42.52
CA VAL A 25 -13.29 8.56 -42.74
C VAL A 25 -12.47 7.82 -43.80
N ILE A 26 -11.96 6.64 -43.44
CA ILE A 26 -11.20 5.79 -44.33
C ILE A 26 -12.11 4.69 -44.87
N THR A 27 -12.40 4.73 -46.15
CA THR A 27 -13.23 3.76 -46.87
C THR A 27 -12.43 2.91 -47.84
N GLY A 28 -12.96 1.77 -48.23
CA GLY A 28 -12.32 0.88 -49.22
C GLY A 28 -12.78 -0.56 -49.07
N ILE A 29 -12.43 -1.41 -50.01
CA ILE A 29 -12.74 -2.84 -50.01
C ILE A 29 -12.08 -3.59 -48.87
N ASN A 30 -12.54 -4.81 -48.57
CA ASN A 30 -11.92 -5.66 -47.57
C ASN A 30 -10.45 -5.94 -47.91
N ASN A 31 -9.62 -6.07 -46.89
CA ASN A 31 -8.16 -6.28 -47.01
C ASN A 31 -7.35 -5.13 -47.67
N SER A 32 -7.94 -3.97 -47.92
CA SER A 32 -7.23 -2.82 -48.48
C SER A 32 -6.26 -2.12 -47.52
N GLY A 33 -6.16 -2.59 -46.26
CA GLY A 33 -5.20 -2.02 -45.32
C GLY A 33 -5.77 -1.02 -44.31
N LYS A 34 -7.10 -0.74 -44.32
CA LYS A 34 -7.75 0.21 -43.40
C LYS A 34 -7.42 -0.05 -41.93
N SER A 35 -7.65 -1.29 -41.48
CA SER A 35 -7.33 -1.69 -40.11
C SER A 35 -5.82 -1.81 -39.83
N ALA A 36 -5.03 -2.08 -40.87
CA ALA A 36 -3.58 -2.11 -40.76
C ALA A 36 -3.02 -0.70 -40.48
N LEU A 37 -3.59 0.32 -41.12
CA LEU A 37 -3.22 1.71 -40.88
C LEU A 37 -3.50 2.15 -39.45
N GLN A 38 -4.70 1.87 -38.94
CA GLN A 38 -5.04 2.15 -37.53
C GLN A 38 -4.10 1.43 -36.54
N ARG A 39 -3.79 0.15 -36.84
CA ARG A 39 -2.85 -0.63 -36.02
C ARG A 39 -1.43 -0.10 -36.11
N ALA A 40 -1.02 0.44 -37.24
CA ALA A 40 0.31 1.04 -37.42
C ALA A 40 0.46 2.31 -36.56
N ILE A 41 -0.54 3.21 -36.56
CA ILE A 41 -0.57 4.41 -35.76
C ILE A 41 -0.53 4.00 -34.26
N ARG A 42 -1.42 3.07 -33.86
CA ARG A 42 -1.43 2.53 -32.50
C ARG A 42 -0.08 1.91 -32.12
N GLY A 43 0.54 1.17 -33.05
CA GLY A 43 1.82 0.50 -32.86
C GLY A 43 2.96 1.46 -32.56
N ALA A 44 2.99 2.61 -33.20
CA ALA A 44 3.98 3.65 -32.97
C ALA A 44 3.86 4.24 -31.55
N PHE A 45 2.65 4.50 -31.06
CA PHE A 45 2.45 5.06 -29.72
C PHE A 45 2.50 4.03 -28.57
N GLN A 46 2.24 2.75 -28.86
CA GLN A 46 2.19 1.69 -27.85
C GLN A 46 3.41 0.75 -27.87
N ASN A 47 4.38 0.98 -28.77
CA ASN A 47 5.52 0.09 -29.00
C ASN A 47 5.09 -1.37 -29.19
N LEU A 48 4.37 -1.65 -30.28
CA LEU A 48 3.75 -2.94 -30.54
C LEU A 48 4.78 -4.09 -30.43
N ARG A 49 4.43 -5.12 -29.68
CA ARG A 49 5.31 -6.27 -29.41
C ARG A 49 5.27 -7.30 -30.56
N GLY A 50 6.35 -8.05 -30.69
CA GLY A 50 6.48 -9.08 -31.73
C GLY A 50 6.89 -8.50 -33.09
N THR A 51 6.77 -9.30 -34.15
CA THR A 51 7.17 -8.97 -35.51
C THR A 51 6.15 -9.41 -36.57
N THR A 52 5.01 -9.97 -36.12
CA THR A 52 3.96 -10.49 -37.02
C THR A 52 3.26 -9.41 -37.85
N PHE A 53 3.36 -8.17 -37.43
CA PHE A 53 2.83 -7.01 -38.14
C PHE A 53 3.79 -6.49 -39.21
N ILE A 54 5.06 -6.90 -39.25
CA ILE A 54 5.97 -6.55 -40.31
C ILE A 54 5.55 -7.29 -41.60
N ARG A 55 5.40 -6.57 -42.69
CA ARG A 55 4.98 -7.12 -43.97
C ARG A 55 5.82 -8.34 -44.34
N HIS A 56 5.16 -9.39 -44.86
CA HIS A 56 5.86 -10.61 -45.26
C HIS A 56 6.93 -10.31 -46.31
N GLY A 57 8.11 -10.92 -46.16
CA GLY A 57 9.26 -10.68 -47.04
C GLY A 57 10.04 -9.39 -46.78
N GLN A 58 9.60 -8.57 -45.82
CA GLN A 58 10.31 -7.33 -45.47
C GLN A 58 11.11 -7.45 -44.20
N PRO A 59 12.30 -6.85 -44.13
CA PRO A 59 13.15 -6.92 -42.94
C PRO A 59 12.65 -6.03 -41.76
N LYS A 60 11.98 -4.93 -42.10
CA LYS A 60 11.54 -3.94 -41.10
C LYS A 60 10.28 -3.21 -41.56
N THR A 61 9.59 -2.60 -40.59
CA THR A 61 8.49 -1.64 -40.74
C THR A 61 8.89 -0.28 -40.22
N LYS A 62 8.34 0.77 -40.81
CA LYS A 62 8.51 2.15 -40.33
C LYS A 62 7.17 2.87 -40.32
N VAL A 63 6.93 3.65 -39.29
CA VAL A 63 5.77 4.54 -39.16
C VAL A 63 6.28 5.93 -38.80
N GLU A 64 5.94 6.91 -39.58
CA GLU A 64 6.22 8.33 -39.32
C GLU A 64 4.89 9.07 -39.11
N ILE A 65 4.81 9.87 -38.07
CA ILE A 65 3.61 10.67 -37.74
C ILE A 65 4.07 12.11 -37.51
N ASP A 66 3.69 12.98 -38.43
CA ASP A 66 3.81 14.44 -38.25
C ASP A 66 2.49 14.93 -37.63
N LEU A 67 2.56 15.42 -36.41
CA LEU A 67 1.39 15.87 -35.63
C LEU A 67 0.88 17.23 -36.08
N GLY A 68 1.61 17.92 -36.97
CA GLY A 68 1.21 19.20 -37.52
C GLY A 68 1.38 20.39 -36.60
N ASP A 69 1.93 20.19 -35.42
CA ASP A 69 2.27 21.20 -34.41
C ASP A 69 3.77 21.43 -34.27
N GLY A 70 4.54 20.88 -35.21
CA GLY A 70 5.99 20.91 -35.23
C GLY A 70 6.63 19.64 -34.65
N HIS A 71 5.84 18.70 -34.13
CA HIS A 71 6.33 17.43 -33.63
C HIS A 71 6.21 16.30 -34.66
N VAL A 72 7.29 15.57 -34.83
CA VAL A 72 7.38 14.41 -35.72
C VAL A 72 7.87 13.19 -34.94
N LEU A 73 7.07 12.14 -34.95
CA LEU A 73 7.39 10.83 -34.38
C LEU A 73 7.76 9.85 -35.50
N SER A 74 8.93 9.23 -35.42
CA SER A 74 9.31 8.08 -36.27
C SER A 74 9.51 6.86 -35.38
N TRP A 75 8.85 5.77 -35.73
CA TRP A 75 9.00 4.46 -35.12
C TRP A 75 9.39 3.42 -36.16
N GLU A 76 10.45 2.67 -35.85
CA GLU A 76 10.95 1.61 -36.70
C GLU A 76 11.10 0.32 -35.89
N LYS A 77 10.75 -0.82 -36.50
CA LYS A 77 10.95 -2.15 -35.93
C LYS A 77 11.42 -3.14 -36.95
N GLY A 78 12.51 -3.82 -36.63
CA GLY A 78 13.06 -4.90 -37.45
C GLY A 78 12.55 -6.27 -37.05
N ARG A 79 12.75 -7.25 -37.94
CA ARG A 79 12.40 -8.67 -37.79
C ARG A 79 13.53 -9.51 -37.18
N GLY A 80 14.76 -9.00 -37.23
CA GLY A 80 15.96 -9.72 -36.78
C GLY A 80 15.92 -10.05 -35.30
N LYS A 81 16.58 -11.14 -34.90
CA LYS A 81 16.64 -11.65 -33.50
C LYS A 81 17.46 -10.74 -32.59
N GLY A 82 17.55 -9.52 -32.75
CA GLY A 82 18.26 -8.52 -31.97
C GLY A 82 17.77 -7.12 -32.28
N ASP A 83 16.87 -7.03 -33.26
CA ASP A 83 16.33 -5.74 -33.68
C ASP A 83 15.43 -5.16 -32.58
N LYS A 84 15.90 -4.09 -31.97
CA LYS A 84 15.14 -3.33 -31.00
C LYS A 84 14.26 -2.31 -31.70
N PRO A 85 13.09 -1.99 -31.16
CA PRO A 85 12.32 -0.86 -31.64
C PRO A 85 13.16 0.42 -31.53
N THR A 86 13.11 1.24 -32.53
CA THR A 86 13.83 2.51 -32.57
C THR A 86 12.81 3.64 -32.70
N TYR A 87 12.92 4.62 -31.82
CA TYR A 87 12.15 5.85 -31.85
C TYR A 87 13.04 7.04 -32.17
N VAL A 88 12.52 7.96 -33.00
CA VAL A 88 13.10 9.28 -33.20
C VAL A 88 11.98 10.30 -33.06
N VAL A 89 12.14 11.26 -32.18
CA VAL A 89 11.21 12.37 -31.96
C VAL A 89 11.90 13.64 -32.39
N ASP A 90 11.25 14.43 -33.25
CA ASP A 90 11.70 15.73 -33.77
C ASP A 90 13.11 15.71 -34.37
N GLY A 91 13.46 14.61 -35.04
CA GLY A 91 14.79 14.43 -35.63
C GLY A 91 15.94 14.30 -34.64
N GLY A 92 15.61 14.07 -33.37
CA GLY A 92 16.59 13.90 -32.26
C GLY A 92 17.34 12.57 -32.34
N ILE A 93 18.00 12.24 -31.23
CA ILE A 93 18.81 11.01 -31.09
C ILE A 93 17.90 9.77 -31.07
N PRO A 94 18.24 8.69 -31.81
CA PRO A 94 17.48 7.45 -31.78
C PRO A 94 17.41 6.84 -30.37
N ILE A 95 16.21 6.50 -29.92
CA ILE A 95 15.91 5.92 -28.61
C ILE A 95 15.53 4.45 -28.79
N HIS A 96 16.08 3.57 -27.96
CA HIS A 96 15.81 2.13 -27.97
C HIS A 96 15.18 1.69 -26.62
N PRO A 97 13.86 1.88 -26.42
CA PRO A 97 13.21 1.71 -25.12
C PRO A 97 13.03 0.23 -24.69
N GLY A 98 13.42 -0.71 -25.54
CA GLY A 98 13.13 -2.13 -25.30
C GLY A 98 11.64 -2.45 -25.43
N GLN A 99 10.96 -2.73 -24.32
CA GLN A 99 9.52 -3.07 -24.31
C GLN A 99 8.60 -1.89 -23.96
N GLY A 100 9.13 -0.85 -23.39
CA GLY A 100 8.38 0.34 -22.97
C GLY A 100 8.15 1.34 -24.12
N VAL A 101 7.48 2.43 -23.80
CA VAL A 101 7.33 3.62 -24.67
C VAL A 101 8.19 4.72 -24.05
N PRO A 102 9.03 5.41 -24.84
CA PRO A 102 9.85 6.52 -24.35
C PRO A 102 9.00 7.65 -23.76
N ASP A 103 9.55 8.35 -22.80
CA ASP A 103 8.85 9.49 -22.17
C ASP A 103 8.67 10.66 -23.15
N GLU A 104 9.60 10.83 -24.10
CA GLU A 104 9.51 11.79 -25.20
C GLU A 104 8.26 11.53 -26.08
N VAL A 105 7.92 10.26 -26.32
CA VAL A 105 6.71 9.87 -27.07
C VAL A 105 5.45 10.12 -26.23
N ARG A 106 5.52 9.85 -24.94
CA ARG A 106 4.40 10.15 -24.00
C ARG A 106 4.14 11.64 -23.87
N ALA A 107 5.18 12.46 -23.97
CA ALA A 107 5.08 13.92 -23.93
C ALA A 107 4.31 14.50 -25.12
N LEU A 108 4.21 13.77 -26.26
CA LEU A 108 3.40 14.16 -27.42
C LEU A 108 1.88 14.15 -27.15
N GLY A 109 1.44 13.81 -25.93
CA GLY A 109 0.03 13.88 -25.51
C GLY A 109 -0.79 12.61 -25.78
N VAL A 110 -0.27 11.64 -26.55
CA VAL A 110 -0.92 10.34 -26.76
C VAL A 110 -0.40 9.35 -25.72
N ARG A 111 -1.06 9.29 -24.59
CA ARG A 111 -0.64 8.48 -23.44
C ARG A 111 -1.81 7.72 -22.82
N PRO A 112 -1.56 6.57 -22.16
CA PRO A 112 -2.60 5.89 -21.42
C PRO A 112 -2.99 6.71 -20.17
N ILE A 113 -4.21 6.47 -19.71
CA ILE A 113 -4.65 6.81 -18.36
C ILE A 113 -4.64 5.53 -17.51
N MET A 114 -4.25 5.65 -16.26
CA MET A 114 -4.29 4.54 -15.31
C MET A 114 -5.61 4.57 -14.56
N VAL A 115 -6.41 3.52 -14.71
CA VAL A 115 -7.70 3.40 -14.04
C VAL A 115 -7.79 2.02 -13.40
N ALA A 116 -7.98 1.95 -12.11
CA ALA A 116 -8.05 0.68 -11.36
C ALA A 116 -6.84 -0.24 -11.62
N GLY A 117 -5.63 0.33 -11.74
CA GLY A 117 -4.40 -0.41 -12.02
C GLY A 117 -4.26 -0.92 -13.46
N ARG A 118 -5.11 -0.47 -14.38
CA ARG A 118 -5.08 -0.83 -15.81
C ARG A 118 -4.76 0.37 -16.68
N GLU A 119 -3.94 0.15 -17.71
CA GLU A 119 -3.70 1.16 -18.75
C GLU A 119 -4.87 1.19 -19.73
N ILE A 120 -5.57 2.30 -19.83
CA ILE A 120 -6.62 2.57 -20.81
C ILE A 120 -6.13 3.65 -21.76
N TRP A 121 -6.27 3.41 -23.07
CA TRP A 121 -5.85 4.33 -24.10
C TRP A 121 -7.08 5.01 -24.72
N PRO A 122 -7.45 6.21 -24.25
CA PRO A 122 -8.68 6.89 -24.74
C PRO A 122 -8.63 7.25 -26.21
N GLN A 123 -7.44 7.35 -26.79
CA GLN A 123 -7.22 7.71 -28.19
C GLN A 123 -7.46 6.55 -29.17
N PHE A 124 -7.51 5.30 -28.67
CA PHE A 124 -7.60 4.11 -29.51
C PHE A 124 -8.78 3.24 -29.10
N ALA A 125 -9.79 3.14 -29.97
CA ALA A 125 -10.90 2.19 -29.81
C ALA A 125 -10.56 0.85 -30.50
N PRO A 126 -10.66 -0.30 -29.80
CA PRO A 126 -10.52 -1.60 -30.42
C PRO A 126 -11.71 -1.90 -31.36
N GLN A 127 -11.44 -2.65 -32.44
CA GLN A 127 -12.45 -2.88 -33.49
C GLN A 127 -13.67 -3.68 -33.04
N PHE A 128 -13.52 -4.62 -32.09
CA PHE A 128 -14.56 -5.57 -31.72
C PHE A 128 -14.96 -5.50 -30.24
N THR A 129 -14.12 -4.89 -29.41
CA THR A 129 -14.37 -4.75 -27.96
C THR A 129 -14.03 -3.34 -27.54
N GLY A 130 -14.82 -2.74 -26.66
CA GLY A 130 -14.50 -1.40 -26.14
C GLY A 130 -14.64 -0.31 -27.18
N GLN A 131 -15.66 -0.37 -28.00
CA GLN A 131 -15.88 0.60 -29.11
C GLN A 131 -16.17 2.01 -28.60
N VAL A 132 -16.72 2.11 -27.39
CA VAL A 132 -16.99 3.40 -26.76
C VAL A 132 -16.16 3.51 -25.49
N PHE A 133 -15.36 4.56 -25.40
CA PHE A 133 -14.45 4.80 -24.28
C PHE A 133 -15.21 4.70 -22.94
N LEU A 134 -14.76 3.80 -22.08
CA LEU A 134 -15.29 3.51 -20.75
C LEU A 134 -16.69 2.90 -20.64
N LEU A 135 -17.56 2.97 -21.66
CA LEU A 135 -18.97 2.49 -21.53
C LEU A 135 -19.10 0.98 -21.37
N ASP A 136 -18.14 0.20 -21.83
CA ASP A 136 -18.07 -1.25 -21.68
C ASP A 136 -17.27 -1.71 -20.44
N GLN A 137 -16.80 -0.76 -19.65
CA GLN A 137 -16.08 -1.06 -18.42
C GLN A 137 -17.04 -1.21 -17.24
N PRO A 138 -16.68 -2.01 -16.20
CA PRO A 138 -17.43 -2.05 -14.95
C PRO A 138 -17.67 -0.66 -14.36
N GLY A 139 -18.81 -0.43 -13.73
CA GLY A 139 -19.17 0.87 -13.16
C GLY A 139 -18.14 1.43 -12.18
N SER A 140 -17.41 0.56 -11.46
CA SER A 140 -16.30 0.97 -10.58
C SER A 140 -15.15 1.59 -11.34
N VAL A 141 -14.80 1.04 -12.52
CA VAL A 141 -13.74 1.57 -13.39
C VAL A 141 -14.18 2.90 -13.99
N LEU A 142 -15.44 3.01 -14.38
CA LEU A 142 -16.01 4.26 -14.88
C LEU A 142 -16.00 5.35 -13.83
N ALA A 143 -16.44 5.04 -12.61
CA ALA A 143 -16.43 5.99 -11.49
C ALA A 143 -15.01 6.48 -11.16
N GLU A 144 -14.02 5.58 -11.15
CA GLU A 144 -12.63 5.92 -10.91
C GLU A 144 -12.04 6.78 -12.04
N ALA A 145 -12.36 6.47 -13.31
CA ALA A 145 -11.91 7.27 -14.46
C ALA A 145 -12.46 8.70 -14.43
N VAL A 146 -13.73 8.87 -14.05
CA VAL A 146 -14.34 10.21 -13.90
C VAL A 146 -13.75 10.94 -12.70
N ALA A 147 -13.53 10.21 -11.60
CA ALA A 147 -12.92 10.75 -10.38
C ALA A 147 -11.50 11.28 -10.63
N ASP A 148 -10.72 10.63 -11.48
CA ASP A 148 -9.35 11.04 -11.80
C ASP A 148 -9.30 12.37 -12.56
N VAL A 149 -10.29 12.63 -13.42
CA VAL A 149 -10.43 13.90 -14.16
C VAL A 149 -10.65 15.06 -13.20
N GLU A 150 -11.37 14.87 -12.09
CA GLU A 150 -11.72 15.90 -11.12
C GLU A 150 -10.84 15.91 -9.85
N ARG A 151 -9.74 15.15 -9.83
CA ARG A 151 -8.90 14.91 -8.63
C ARG A 151 -9.65 14.25 -7.46
N VAL A 152 -10.80 13.66 -7.71
CA VAL A 152 -11.59 12.93 -6.70
C VAL A 152 -10.89 11.63 -6.29
N SER A 153 -9.99 11.11 -7.12
CA SER A 153 -9.13 9.94 -6.80
C SER A 153 -8.35 10.15 -5.50
N VAL A 154 -7.74 11.32 -5.32
CA VAL A 154 -6.99 11.67 -4.09
C VAL A 154 -7.88 11.68 -2.86
N LEU A 155 -9.11 12.20 -3.00
CA LEU A 155 -10.10 12.20 -1.93
C LEU A 155 -10.58 10.79 -1.58
N ASN A 156 -10.78 9.94 -2.59
CA ASN A 156 -11.16 8.53 -2.38
C ASN A 156 -10.05 7.72 -1.72
N GLU A 157 -8.79 7.94 -2.08
CA GLU A 157 -7.64 7.32 -1.40
C GLU A 157 -7.54 7.77 0.06
N ALA A 158 -7.67 9.07 0.31
CA ALA A 158 -7.69 9.62 1.67
C ALA A 158 -8.85 9.05 2.51
N LEU A 159 -10.03 8.90 1.92
CA LEU A 159 -11.18 8.28 2.57
C LEU A 159 -10.94 6.81 2.93
N ARG A 160 -10.38 6.02 2.00
CA ARG A 160 -10.03 4.61 2.23
C ARG A 160 -8.97 4.46 3.32
N ALA A 161 -7.95 5.32 3.32
CA ALA A 161 -6.92 5.34 4.36
C ALA A 161 -7.53 5.66 5.73
N ALA A 162 -8.33 6.73 5.83
CA ALA A 162 -9.02 7.11 7.05
C ALA A 162 -9.96 6.02 7.59
N GLU A 163 -10.65 5.29 6.70
CA GLU A 163 -11.50 4.18 7.10
C GLU A 163 -10.71 2.96 7.59
N SER A 164 -9.55 2.69 7.00
CA SER A 164 -8.60 1.66 7.47
C SER A 164 -8.09 2.02 8.86
N ASP A 165 -7.64 3.25 9.07
CA ASP A 165 -7.14 3.73 10.36
C ASP A 165 -8.23 3.67 11.44
N ARG A 166 -9.46 4.05 11.09
CA ARG A 166 -10.61 3.92 11.99
C ARG A 166 -10.86 2.48 12.42
N ARG A 167 -10.81 1.52 11.48
CA ARG A 167 -11.00 0.09 11.80
C ARG A 167 -9.89 -0.43 12.73
N THR A 168 -8.66 -0.05 12.47
CA THR A 168 -7.50 -0.41 13.31
C THR A 168 -7.65 0.18 14.71
N ALA A 169 -7.97 1.46 14.82
CA ALA A 169 -8.19 2.13 16.11
C ALA A 169 -9.34 1.52 16.91
N VAL A 170 -10.44 1.12 16.26
CA VAL A 170 -11.57 0.42 16.93
C VAL A 170 -11.14 -0.95 17.43
N ALA A 171 -10.34 -1.71 16.65
CA ALA A 171 -9.84 -3.00 17.07
C ALA A 171 -8.88 -2.89 18.28
N GLU A 172 -7.94 -1.94 18.22
CA GLU A 172 -7.03 -1.65 19.33
C GLU A 172 -7.77 -1.20 20.61
N HIS A 173 -8.76 -0.34 20.45
CA HIS A 173 -9.59 0.11 21.58
C HIS A 173 -10.31 -1.05 22.24
N LYS A 174 -10.85 -2.00 21.47
CA LYS A 174 -11.50 -3.20 21.99
C LYS A 174 -10.54 -4.08 22.78
N VAL A 175 -9.32 -4.27 22.29
CA VAL A 175 -8.28 -5.03 23.00
C VAL A 175 -7.93 -4.34 24.32
N ARG A 176 -7.68 -3.02 24.29
CA ARG A 176 -7.34 -2.26 25.51
C ARG A 176 -8.46 -2.25 26.56
N LEU A 177 -9.72 -2.25 26.12
CA LEU A 177 -10.86 -2.41 27.05
C LEU A 177 -10.84 -3.76 27.75
N SER A 178 -10.62 -4.85 26.99
CA SER A 178 -10.52 -6.19 27.55
C SER A 178 -9.33 -6.33 28.51
N ASP A 179 -8.19 -5.76 28.16
CA ASP A 179 -7.00 -5.76 29.03
C ASP A 179 -7.26 -4.99 30.33
N ARG A 180 -7.96 -3.85 30.23
CA ARG A 180 -8.35 -3.07 31.41
C ARG A 180 -9.29 -3.86 32.35
N GLU A 181 -10.31 -4.52 31.77
CA GLU A 181 -11.24 -5.36 32.55
C GLU A 181 -10.49 -6.50 33.25
N ASN A 182 -9.55 -7.16 32.53
CA ASN A 182 -8.73 -8.21 33.13
C ASN A 182 -7.85 -7.67 34.29
N GLN A 183 -7.25 -6.50 34.12
CA GLN A 183 -6.44 -5.85 35.15
C GLN A 183 -7.29 -5.42 36.37
N GLU A 184 -8.52 -4.93 36.14
CA GLU A 184 -9.45 -4.60 37.22
C GLU A 184 -9.84 -5.85 38.04
N ILE A 185 -10.06 -6.99 37.34
CA ILE A 185 -10.33 -8.29 38.03
C ILE A 185 -9.10 -8.76 38.81
N GLU A 186 -7.88 -8.61 38.25
CA GLU A 186 -6.67 -8.96 39.00
C GLU A 186 -6.46 -8.04 40.22
N LEU A 187 -6.69 -6.75 40.08
CA LEU A 187 -6.61 -5.79 41.20
C LEU A 187 -7.61 -6.11 42.30
N SER A 188 -8.82 -6.55 41.94
CA SER A 188 -9.83 -6.92 42.95
C SER A 188 -9.42 -8.11 43.82
N ARG A 189 -8.46 -8.95 43.37
CA ARG A 189 -7.89 -10.03 44.20
C ARG A 189 -7.05 -9.50 45.34
N PHE A 190 -6.60 -8.27 45.28
CA PHE A 190 -5.82 -7.61 46.35
C PHE A 190 -6.66 -6.73 47.25
N ASP A 191 -7.99 -6.70 47.01
CA ASP A 191 -8.91 -6.03 47.92
C ASP A 191 -8.81 -6.67 49.33
N GLY A 192 -8.58 -5.84 50.31
CA GLY A 192 -8.40 -6.31 51.72
C GLY A 192 -6.95 -6.61 52.13
N VAL A 193 -5.97 -6.57 51.21
CA VAL A 193 -4.54 -6.78 51.59
C VAL A 193 -4.07 -5.75 52.61
N ASP A 194 -4.52 -4.50 52.49
CA ASP A 194 -4.18 -3.44 53.48
C ASP A 194 -4.76 -3.71 54.84
N GLU A 195 -5.96 -4.31 54.93
CA GLU A 195 -6.59 -4.71 56.22
C GLU A 195 -5.83 -5.87 56.86
N VAL A 196 -5.43 -6.86 56.04
CA VAL A 196 -4.61 -7.98 56.50
C VAL A 196 -3.24 -7.49 56.97
N ALA A 197 -2.61 -6.58 56.25
CA ALA A 197 -1.33 -6.00 56.64
C ALA A 197 -1.42 -5.25 58.00
N LYS A 198 -2.48 -4.48 58.24
CA LYS A 198 -2.76 -3.84 59.51
C LYS A 198 -2.95 -4.87 60.65
N ALA A 199 -3.76 -5.90 60.38
CA ALA A 199 -3.98 -6.95 61.35
C ALA A 199 -2.71 -7.71 61.74
N VAL A 200 -1.84 -7.99 60.74
CA VAL A 200 -0.52 -8.59 60.99
C VAL A 200 0.37 -7.68 61.84
N HIS A 201 0.35 -6.38 61.57
CA HIS A 201 1.14 -5.41 62.33
C HIS A 201 0.66 -5.35 63.81
N GLU A 202 -0.64 -5.31 64.05
CA GLU A 202 -1.23 -5.33 65.38
C GLU A 202 -0.89 -6.63 66.12
N ILE A 203 -0.89 -7.78 65.43
CA ILE A 203 -0.51 -9.07 66.04
C ILE A 203 0.98 -9.05 66.45
N GLU A 204 1.86 -8.49 65.59
CA GLU A 204 3.28 -8.38 65.92
C GLU A 204 3.54 -7.47 67.11
N GLU A 205 2.86 -6.32 67.19
CA GLU A 205 2.95 -5.44 68.34
C GLU A 205 2.51 -6.15 69.62
N THR A 206 1.38 -6.86 69.52
CA THR A 206 0.84 -7.62 70.66
C THR A 206 1.82 -8.73 71.08
N ARG A 207 2.44 -9.42 70.17
CA ARG A 207 3.46 -10.44 70.44
C ARG A 207 4.66 -9.86 71.18
N VAL A 208 5.18 -8.73 70.71
CA VAL A 208 6.31 -8.03 71.39
C VAL A 208 5.95 -7.61 72.80
N GLN A 209 4.73 -7.14 73.05
CA GLN A 209 4.24 -6.81 74.37
C GLN A 209 4.16 -8.06 75.25
N ALA A 210 3.59 -9.15 74.75
CA ALA A 210 3.50 -10.42 75.45
C ALA A 210 4.88 -10.96 75.88
N GLU A 211 5.86 -10.91 74.95
CA GLU A 211 7.25 -11.32 75.26
C GLU A 211 7.93 -10.43 76.29
N ARG A 212 7.60 -9.14 76.39
CA ARG A 212 8.08 -8.23 77.45
C ARG A 212 7.50 -8.58 78.76
N VAL A 213 6.18 -8.82 78.84
CA VAL A 213 5.49 -9.21 80.07
C VAL A 213 5.99 -10.56 80.58
N GLN A 214 6.21 -11.52 79.69
CA GLN A 214 6.74 -12.83 80.09
C GLN A 214 8.17 -12.76 80.61
N ARG A 215 9.04 -11.92 80.01
CA ARG A 215 10.39 -11.67 80.59
C ARG A 215 10.34 -10.97 81.96
N ALA A 216 9.42 -10.03 82.17
CA ALA A 216 9.23 -9.38 83.44
C ALA A 216 8.71 -10.37 84.56
N LEU A 217 7.79 -11.27 84.18
CA LEU A 217 7.27 -12.31 85.04
C LEU A 217 8.38 -13.29 85.45
N LEU A 218 9.20 -13.74 84.53
CA LEU A 218 10.36 -14.62 84.83
C LEU A 218 11.35 -13.91 85.79
N GLY A 219 11.58 -12.60 85.58
CA GLY A 219 12.41 -11.77 86.52
C GLY A 219 11.82 -11.66 87.86
N LEU A 220 10.51 -11.46 88.01
CA LEU A 220 9.82 -11.42 89.33
C LEU A 220 9.86 -12.76 90.06
N GLN A 221 9.65 -13.89 89.32
CA GLN A 221 9.78 -15.23 89.88
C GLN A 221 11.19 -15.49 90.44
N ALA A 222 12.22 -15.11 89.66
CA ALA A 222 13.61 -15.25 90.12
C ALA A 222 13.91 -14.39 91.38
N LEU A 223 13.31 -13.18 91.48
CA LEU A 223 13.43 -12.33 92.63
C LEU A 223 12.69 -12.92 93.85
N GLN A 224 11.51 -13.49 93.68
CA GLN A 224 10.72 -14.14 94.69
C GLN A 224 11.47 -15.37 95.26
N ASP A 225 12.10 -16.17 94.41
CA ASP A 225 12.94 -17.29 94.82
C ASP A 225 14.16 -16.84 95.63
N ARG A 226 14.78 -15.73 95.25
CA ARG A 226 15.91 -15.13 95.98
C ARG A 226 15.45 -14.64 97.38
N LEU A 227 14.30 -13.96 97.38
CA LEU A 227 13.69 -13.49 98.68
C LEU A 227 13.36 -14.65 99.64
N GLY A 228 12.76 -15.74 99.08
CA GLY A 228 12.45 -16.94 99.85
C GLY A 228 13.71 -17.61 100.45
N LYS A 229 14.81 -17.65 99.60
CA LYS A 229 16.12 -18.14 100.08
C LYS A 229 16.72 -17.28 101.16
N ALA A 230 16.64 -15.95 101.06
CA ALA A 230 17.15 -14.99 102.05
C ALA A 230 16.34 -15.04 103.34
N GLN A 231 14.99 -15.16 103.22
CA GLN A 231 14.12 -15.34 104.41
C GLN A 231 14.43 -16.65 105.20
N LYS A 232 14.66 -17.74 104.44
CA LYS A 232 15.10 -19.00 105.07
C LYS A 232 16.41 -18.84 105.83
N ALA A 233 17.38 -18.19 105.19
CA ALA A 233 18.67 -17.97 105.81
C ALA A 233 18.62 -17.08 107.06
N VAL A 234 17.70 -16.10 107.08
CA VAL A 234 17.45 -15.28 108.33
C VAL A 234 16.77 -16.12 109.43
N THR A 235 15.76 -16.95 109.09
CA THR A 235 15.09 -17.81 110.06
C THR A 235 16.05 -18.85 110.62
N ASP A 236 16.97 -19.37 109.86
CA ASP A 236 18.00 -20.32 110.30
C ASP A 236 19.05 -19.65 111.22
N LEU A 237 19.26 -18.32 111.13
CA LEU A 237 20.15 -17.55 112.02
C LEU A 237 19.48 -17.13 113.35
N ASP A 238 18.15 -16.96 113.38
CA ASP A 238 17.37 -16.62 114.62
C ASP A 238 17.09 -17.84 115.53
N GLY A 239 17.46 -19.04 115.12
CA GLY A 239 17.29 -20.30 115.79
C GLY A 239 18.54 -20.83 116.57
N ILE A 240 19.60 -19.99 116.67
CA ILE A 240 20.82 -20.24 117.51
C ILE A 240 20.80 -19.30 118.70
#